data_07ef13f212a2561cc075a9da83215948
#
_entry.id   07ef13f212a2561cc075a9da83215948
#
_cell.length_a   1.000
_cell.length_b   1.000
_cell.length_c   1.000
_cell.angle_alpha   90.00
_cell.angle_beta   90.00
_cell.angle_gamma   90.00
#
_symmetry.space_group_name_H-M   'P 1'
#
loop_
_entity.id
_entity.type
_entity.pdbx_description
1 polymer ?
#
loop_
_entity_poly.entity_id
_entity_poly.type
_entity_poly.pdbx_seq_one_letter_code
_entity_poly.pdbx_strand_id
1 'polypeptide(L)'
;MTHAAHGYAGNERRPLGGYLAAMAAFGGLAAALSAAGRATGRRAPERPALADVVLVSIATHKLSRLLAKDAVTSPLRAPFVRYVEPAGDGELNEEVRAEGGSVRHGIAELVTCPFCLAVWVATGLTGGLVLAPRLTRLGATVLTATTVSDFLQLAYDAAKRGAQG
;
A
#
# COMPACT_ATOMS: atom_id res chain seq x y z
N MET A 1 20.24 3.66 -22.74
CA MET A 1 19.75 3.80 -21.35
C MET A 1 20.75 3.35 -20.27
N THR A 2 21.82 2.67 -20.61
CA THR A 2 22.78 2.09 -19.63
C THR A 2 23.72 3.10 -18.96
N HIS A 3 24.19 4.13 -19.66
CA HIS A 3 25.13 5.15 -19.10
C HIS A 3 24.47 6.07 -18.05
N ALA A 4 23.21 6.48 -18.26
CA ALA A 4 22.49 7.34 -17.32
C ALA A 4 22.15 6.61 -15.99
N ALA A 5 21.89 5.30 -16.06
CA ALA A 5 21.60 4.49 -14.88
C ALA A 5 22.82 4.33 -13.96
N HIS A 6 24.02 4.21 -14.52
CA HIS A 6 25.25 4.12 -13.72
C HIS A 6 25.60 5.45 -13.02
N GLY A 7 25.35 6.59 -13.67
CA GLY A 7 25.57 7.89 -13.05
C GLY A 7 24.62 8.21 -11.90
N TYR A 8 23.38 7.69 -11.95
CA TYR A 8 22.39 7.92 -10.90
C TYR A 8 22.59 7.02 -9.67
N ALA A 9 22.91 5.75 -9.91
CA ALA A 9 22.92 4.72 -8.86
C ALA A 9 24.22 4.67 -8.04
N GLY A 10 25.32 5.31 -8.50
CA GLY A 10 26.63 5.19 -7.87
C GLY A 10 27.05 3.72 -7.77
N ASN A 11 27.39 3.27 -6.56
CA ASN A 11 27.74 1.87 -6.29
C ASN A 11 26.55 0.96 -5.95
N GLU A 12 25.33 1.51 -5.85
CA GLU A 12 24.12 0.75 -5.57
C GLU A 12 23.39 0.34 -6.83
N ARG A 13 22.82 -0.87 -6.85
CA ARG A 13 21.98 -1.32 -7.97
C ARG A 13 20.55 -0.80 -7.77
N ARG A 14 20.20 0.30 -8.45
CA ARG A 14 18.82 0.82 -8.44
C ARG A 14 18.04 0.28 -9.65
N PRO A 15 16.87 -0.35 -9.45
CA PRO A 15 16.11 -0.98 -10.53
C PRO A 15 15.25 0.06 -11.29
N LEU A 16 15.86 1.06 -11.94
CA LEU A 16 15.14 2.14 -12.63
C LEU A 16 14.12 1.63 -13.66
N GLY A 17 14.42 0.55 -14.37
CA GLY A 17 13.47 -0.09 -15.29
C GLY A 17 12.25 -0.65 -14.56
N GLY A 18 12.43 -1.17 -13.35
CA GLY A 18 11.34 -1.62 -12.48
C GLY A 18 10.45 -0.46 -12.00
N TYR A 19 11.07 0.66 -11.65
CA TYR A 19 10.32 1.86 -11.25
C TYR A 19 9.52 2.44 -12.42
N LEU A 20 10.09 2.48 -13.63
CA LEU A 20 9.35 2.90 -14.83
C LEU A 20 8.16 1.96 -15.12
N ALA A 21 8.34 0.66 -14.95
CA ALA A 21 7.25 -0.31 -15.11
C ALA A 21 6.16 -0.09 -14.05
N ALA A 22 6.52 0.15 -12.79
CA ALA A 22 5.56 0.48 -11.72
C ALA A 22 4.81 1.79 -12.02
N MET A 23 5.50 2.84 -12.47
CA MET A 23 4.85 4.10 -12.88
C MET A 23 3.88 3.90 -14.04
N ALA A 24 4.26 3.12 -15.06
CA ALA A 24 3.38 2.81 -16.18
C ALA A 24 2.15 1.99 -15.74
N ALA A 25 2.34 1.01 -14.85
CA ALA A 25 1.25 0.23 -14.28
C ALA A 25 0.29 1.10 -13.44
N PHE A 26 0.83 2.03 -12.64
CA PHE A 26 0.02 2.99 -11.90
C PHE A 26 -0.79 3.92 -12.81
N GLY A 27 -0.16 4.45 -13.86
CA GLY A 27 -0.86 5.24 -14.88
C GLY A 27 -1.96 4.44 -15.58
N GLY A 28 -1.70 3.16 -15.88
CA GLY A 28 -2.69 2.22 -16.42
C GLY A 28 -3.88 2.00 -15.48
N LEU A 29 -3.62 1.82 -14.18
CA LEU A 29 -4.69 1.71 -13.17
C LEU A 29 -5.56 2.97 -13.14
N ALA A 30 -4.95 4.16 -13.06
CA ALA A 30 -5.67 5.42 -13.02
C ALA A 30 -6.50 5.64 -14.31
N ALA A 31 -5.94 5.30 -15.47
CA ALA A 31 -6.63 5.37 -16.74
C ALA A 31 -7.82 4.39 -16.81
N ALA A 32 -7.63 3.15 -16.33
CA ALA A 32 -8.67 2.12 -16.28
C ALA A 32 -9.84 2.54 -15.38
N LEU A 33 -9.57 3.05 -14.18
CA LEU A 33 -10.59 3.56 -13.26
C LEU A 33 -11.36 4.73 -13.88
N SER A 34 -10.65 5.64 -14.55
CA SER A 34 -11.26 6.78 -15.24
C SER A 34 -12.13 6.35 -16.44
N ALA A 35 -11.67 5.35 -17.19
CA ALA A 35 -12.42 4.77 -18.31
C ALA A 35 -13.67 4.05 -17.81
N ALA A 36 -13.56 3.26 -16.74
CA ALA A 36 -14.68 2.55 -16.12
C ALA A 36 -15.74 3.54 -15.60
N GLY A 37 -15.33 4.66 -14.98
CA GLY A 37 -16.25 5.72 -14.56
C GLY A 37 -17.03 6.30 -15.74
N ARG A 38 -16.34 6.61 -16.83
CA ARG A 38 -16.98 7.13 -18.06
C ARG A 38 -17.93 6.11 -18.68
N ALA A 39 -17.50 4.85 -18.81
CA ALA A 39 -18.30 3.79 -19.42
C ALA A 39 -19.59 3.48 -18.62
N THR A 40 -19.55 3.62 -17.30
CA THR A 40 -20.71 3.41 -16.41
C THR A 40 -21.53 4.67 -16.17
N GLY A 41 -21.21 5.80 -16.81
CA GLY A 41 -21.86 7.09 -16.59
C GLY A 41 -21.64 7.70 -15.20
N ARG A 42 -20.72 7.12 -14.40
CA ARG A 42 -20.41 7.59 -13.06
C ARG A 42 -19.34 8.68 -13.13
N ARG A 43 -19.61 9.78 -12.44
CA ARG A 43 -18.67 10.91 -12.40
C ARG A 43 -18.10 11.07 -11.00
N ALA A 44 -16.84 11.41 -10.93
CA ALA A 44 -16.24 11.85 -9.67
C ALA A 44 -16.95 13.12 -9.19
N PRO A 45 -17.21 13.27 -7.88
CA PRO A 45 -17.78 14.50 -7.35
C PRO A 45 -16.79 15.65 -7.54
N GLU A 46 -17.28 16.84 -7.81
CA GLU A 46 -16.45 18.05 -7.96
C GLU A 46 -15.66 18.34 -6.66
N ARG A 47 -16.27 18.04 -5.53
CA ARG A 47 -15.65 18.15 -4.20
C ARG A 47 -15.88 16.84 -3.44
N PRO A 48 -14.83 16.13 -3.05
CA PRO A 48 -14.94 14.98 -2.17
C PRO A 48 -15.52 15.38 -0.81
N ALA A 49 -16.41 14.57 -0.26
CA ALA A 49 -16.89 14.78 1.10
C ALA A 49 -15.74 14.60 2.10
N LEU A 50 -15.61 15.50 3.07
CA LEU A 50 -14.54 15.42 4.08
C LEU A 50 -14.56 14.06 4.82
N ALA A 51 -15.75 13.55 5.11
CA ALA A 51 -15.91 12.23 5.74
C ALA A 51 -15.31 11.10 4.88
N ASP A 52 -15.47 11.12 3.55
CA ASP A 52 -14.88 10.14 2.65
C ASP A 52 -13.35 10.30 2.59
N VAL A 53 -12.84 11.53 2.62
CA VAL A 53 -11.38 11.78 2.66
C VAL A 53 -10.77 11.20 3.94
N VAL A 54 -11.36 11.48 5.11
CA VAL A 54 -10.89 10.94 6.39
C VAL A 54 -10.96 9.41 6.41
N LEU A 55 -12.11 8.85 5.98
CA LEU A 55 -12.34 7.41 5.94
C LEU A 55 -11.31 6.71 5.03
N VAL A 56 -11.08 7.21 3.82
CA VAL A 56 -10.11 6.67 2.86
C VAL A 56 -8.68 6.83 3.38
N SER A 57 -8.34 7.94 4.03
CA SER A 57 -7.00 8.15 4.57
C SER A 57 -6.65 7.10 5.63
N ILE A 58 -7.54 6.85 6.58
CA ILE A 58 -7.33 5.86 7.63
C ILE A 58 -7.35 4.43 7.06
N ALA A 59 -8.29 4.13 6.16
CA ALA A 59 -8.35 2.84 5.48
C ALA A 59 -7.10 2.57 4.63
N THR A 60 -6.56 3.60 3.95
CA THR A 60 -5.31 3.51 3.19
C THR A 60 -4.14 3.15 4.09
N HIS A 61 -4.00 3.80 5.24
CA HIS A 61 -2.97 3.47 6.22
C HIS A 61 -3.04 1.99 6.62
N LYS A 62 -4.22 1.50 7.03
CA LYS A 62 -4.38 0.10 7.46
C LYS A 62 -4.11 -0.88 6.34
N LEU A 63 -4.73 -0.68 5.17
CA LEU A 63 -4.62 -1.63 4.07
C LEU A 63 -3.21 -1.70 3.49
N SER A 64 -2.52 -0.56 3.36
CA SER A 64 -1.13 -0.55 2.88
C SER A 64 -0.18 -1.26 3.85
N ARG A 65 -0.38 -1.09 5.16
CA ARG A 65 0.40 -1.80 6.19
C ARG A 65 0.10 -3.29 6.19
N LEU A 66 -1.18 -3.65 6.16
CA LEU A 66 -1.63 -5.05 6.10
C LEU A 66 -1.02 -5.77 4.87
N LEU A 67 -1.02 -5.14 3.70
CA LEU A 67 -0.45 -5.73 2.50
C LEU A 67 1.08 -5.82 2.54
N ALA A 68 1.76 -4.83 3.16
CA ALA A 68 3.21 -4.73 3.13
C ALA A 68 3.92 -5.42 4.29
N LYS A 69 3.29 -5.61 5.44
CA LYS A 69 3.96 -6.03 6.67
C LYS A 69 3.31 -7.19 7.39
N ASP A 70 1.99 -7.36 7.27
CA ASP A 70 1.27 -8.37 8.04
C ASP A 70 1.69 -9.80 7.65
N ALA A 71 1.82 -10.68 8.65
CA ALA A 71 2.21 -12.06 8.48
C ALA A 71 1.19 -12.85 7.63
N VAL A 72 -0.12 -12.55 7.78
CA VAL A 72 -1.20 -13.25 7.06
C VAL A 72 -1.15 -12.98 5.56
N THR A 73 -0.65 -11.81 5.13
CA THR A 73 -0.50 -11.44 3.71
C THR A 73 0.87 -11.81 3.12
N SER A 74 1.77 -12.39 3.91
CA SER A 74 3.10 -12.81 3.43
C SER A 74 3.08 -13.73 2.20
N PRO A 75 2.09 -14.62 1.97
CA PRO A 75 2.03 -15.41 0.75
C PRO A 75 1.98 -14.58 -0.54
N LEU A 76 1.43 -13.36 -0.49
CA LEU A 76 1.39 -12.45 -1.63
C LEU A 76 2.77 -11.86 -1.96
N ARG A 77 3.62 -11.70 -0.95
CA ARG A 77 4.96 -11.11 -1.04
C ARG A 77 6.06 -12.16 -1.23
N ALA A 78 5.85 -13.37 -0.70
CA ALA A 78 6.81 -14.48 -0.72
C ALA A 78 7.48 -14.77 -2.07
N PRO A 79 6.83 -14.60 -3.25
CA PRO A 79 7.50 -14.75 -4.53
C PRO A 79 8.62 -13.74 -4.77
N PHE A 80 8.60 -12.58 -4.12
CA PHE A 80 9.49 -11.45 -4.38
C PHE A 80 10.51 -11.22 -3.26
N VAL A 81 10.20 -11.66 -2.05
CA VAL A 81 10.96 -11.35 -0.83
C VAL A 81 11.39 -12.61 -0.07
N ARG A 82 12.27 -12.41 0.89
CA ARG A 82 12.72 -13.42 1.84
C ARG A 82 12.38 -12.95 3.26
N TYR A 83 11.82 -13.83 4.06
CA TYR A 83 11.61 -13.58 5.50
C TYR A 83 12.96 -13.42 6.19
N VAL A 84 13.05 -12.48 7.12
CA VAL A 84 14.23 -12.24 7.97
C VAL A 84 13.90 -12.53 9.42
N GLU A 85 12.96 -11.77 10.01
CA GLU A 85 12.62 -11.85 11.42
C GLU A 85 11.21 -11.29 11.69
N PRO A 86 10.60 -11.55 12.86
CA PRO A 86 9.40 -10.85 13.28
C PRO A 86 9.67 -9.35 13.46
N ALA A 87 8.72 -8.49 13.08
CA ALA A 87 8.82 -7.03 13.22
C ALA A 87 7.95 -6.46 14.36
N GLY A 88 7.36 -7.33 15.19
CA GLY A 88 6.41 -7.00 16.24
C GLY A 88 5.05 -7.64 16.01
N ASP A 89 4.03 -7.12 16.65
CA ASP A 89 2.68 -7.70 16.75
C ASP A 89 2.03 -8.06 15.39
N GLY A 90 2.33 -9.27 14.90
CA GLY A 90 1.80 -9.81 13.65
C GLY A 90 2.50 -9.30 12.38
N GLU A 91 3.53 -8.48 12.47
CA GLU A 91 4.30 -7.96 11.34
C GLU A 91 5.61 -8.73 11.11
N LEU A 92 6.08 -8.72 9.86
CA LEU A 92 7.32 -9.38 9.44
C LEU A 92 8.29 -8.38 8.81
N ASN A 93 9.58 -8.56 9.12
CA ASN A 93 10.67 -7.99 8.35
C ASN A 93 11.04 -8.94 7.22
N GLU A 94 11.02 -8.41 6.03
CA GLU A 94 11.32 -9.13 4.80
C GLU A 94 12.31 -8.33 3.95
N GLU A 95 13.22 -9.02 3.30
CA GLU A 95 14.22 -8.45 2.40
C GLU A 95 13.91 -8.81 0.95
N VAL A 96 14.22 -7.88 0.05
CA VAL A 96 14.14 -8.11 -1.39
C VAL A 96 15.10 -9.23 -1.80
N ARG A 97 14.63 -10.21 -2.55
CA ARG A 97 15.52 -11.23 -3.11
C ARG A 97 16.47 -10.59 -4.12
N ALA A 98 17.76 -10.84 -3.94
CA ALA A 98 18.79 -10.33 -4.84
C ALA A 98 18.70 -10.88 -6.27
N GLU A 99 18.02 -12.03 -6.43
CA GLU A 99 17.84 -12.73 -7.69
C GLU A 99 16.60 -12.21 -8.42
N GLY A 100 16.77 -11.80 -9.66
CA GLY A 100 15.66 -11.36 -10.52
C GLY A 100 15.99 -10.09 -11.30
N GLY A 101 15.24 -9.86 -12.37
CA GLY A 101 15.37 -8.66 -13.19
C GLY A 101 14.86 -7.40 -12.48
N SER A 102 15.14 -6.25 -13.07
CA SER A 102 14.79 -4.92 -12.56
C SER A 102 13.31 -4.78 -12.17
N VAL A 103 12.39 -5.38 -12.95
CA VAL A 103 10.93 -5.31 -12.67
C VAL A 103 10.58 -6.08 -11.40
N ARG A 104 11.12 -7.29 -11.22
CA ARG A 104 10.88 -8.10 -10.03
C ARG A 104 11.39 -7.40 -8.76
N HIS A 105 12.56 -6.80 -8.84
CA HIS A 105 13.13 -6.02 -7.75
C HIS A 105 12.26 -4.80 -7.42
N GLY A 106 11.81 -4.03 -8.43
CA GLY A 106 10.90 -2.90 -8.22
C GLY A 106 9.56 -3.30 -7.60
N ILE A 107 9.01 -4.46 -7.99
CA ILE A 107 7.80 -5.01 -7.36
C ILE A 107 8.07 -5.38 -5.89
N ALA A 108 9.20 -6.02 -5.60
CA ALA A 108 9.56 -6.40 -4.24
C ALA A 108 9.66 -5.17 -3.32
N GLU A 109 10.34 -4.12 -3.76
CA GLU A 109 10.41 -2.85 -3.01
C GLU A 109 9.03 -2.21 -2.84
N LEU A 110 8.18 -2.24 -3.86
CA LEU A 110 6.82 -1.69 -3.79
C LEU A 110 5.98 -2.43 -2.74
N VAL A 111 5.97 -3.78 -2.78
CA VAL A 111 5.07 -4.59 -1.91
C VAL A 111 5.55 -4.69 -0.47
N THR A 112 6.81 -4.36 -0.17
CA THR A 112 7.35 -4.32 1.20
C THR A 112 7.31 -2.94 1.85
N CYS A 113 6.97 -1.90 1.06
CA CYS A 113 6.93 -0.52 1.50
C CYS A 113 5.48 -0.04 1.68
N PRO A 114 4.99 0.13 2.93
CA PRO A 114 3.63 0.62 3.16
C PRO A 114 3.36 2.00 2.53
N PHE A 115 4.37 2.88 2.55
CA PHE A 115 4.27 4.22 1.95
C PHE A 115 4.13 4.16 0.43
N CYS A 116 4.85 3.24 -0.21
CA CYS A 116 4.80 3.06 -1.66
C CYS A 116 3.44 2.47 -2.07
N LEU A 117 2.93 1.49 -1.32
CA LEU A 117 1.61 0.90 -1.55
C LEU A 117 0.46 1.87 -1.26
N ALA A 118 0.64 2.82 -0.34
CA ALA A 118 -0.42 3.76 0.05
C ALA A 118 -1.01 4.51 -1.14
N VAL A 119 -0.19 4.92 -2.10
CA VAL A 119 -0.65 5.63 -3.31
C VAL A 119 -1.57 4.74 -4.16
N TRP A 120 -1.23 3.46 -4.32
CA TRP A 120 -2.03 2.48 -5.06
C TRP A 120 -3.35 2.20 -4.36
N VAL A 121 -3.29 1.98 -3.05
CA VAL A 121 -4.46 1.72 -2.21
C VAL A 121 -5.41 2.93 -2.21
N ALA A 122 -4.88 4.14 -1.99
CA ALA A 122 -5.69 5.36 -2.02
C ALA A 122 -6.36 5.56 -3.38
N THR A 123 -5.63 5.32 -4.48
CA THR A 123 -6.19 5.40 -5.84
C THR A 123 -7.30 4.38 -6.04
N GLY A 124 -7.08 3.13 -5.61
CA GLY A 124 -8.09 2.06 -5.69
C GLY A 124 -9.35 2.38 -4.88
N LEU A 125 -9.19 2.82 -3.62
CA LEU A 125 -10.31 3.21 -2.75
C LEU A 125 -11.07 4.42 -3.30
N THR A 126 -10.36 5.44 -3.79
CA THR A 126 -10.99 6.63 -4.38
C THR A 126 -11.74 6.27 -5.66
N GLY A 127 -11.16 5.44 -6.54
CA GLY A 127 -11.85 4.89 -7.70
C GLY A 127 -13.05 4.05 -7.31
N GLY A 128 -12.94 3.26 -6.26
CA GLY A 128 -14.02 2.47 -5.68
C GLY A 128 -15.17 3.32 -5.16
N LEU A 129 -14.90 4.49 -4.55
CA LEU A 129 -15.95 5.43 -4.16
C LEU A 129 -16.77 5.96 -5.36
N VAL A 130 -16.14 6.07 -6.52
CA VAL A 130 -16.84 6.45 -7.76
C VAL A 130 -17.64 5.28 -8.32
N LEU A 131 -17.03 4.09 -8.40
CA LEU A 131 -17.59 2.92 -9.10
C LEU A 131 -18.57 2.10 -8.23
N ALA A 132 -18.32 1.98 -6.94
CA ALA A 132 -19.08 1.15 -6.00
C ALA A 132 -19.12 1.80 -4.60
N PRO A 133 -19.71 2.99 -4.44
CA PRO A 133 -19.56 3.81 -3.22
C PRO A 133 -19.99 3.11 -1.93
N ARG A 134 -21.07 2.32 -1.97
CA ARG A 134 -21.59 1.61 -0.80
C ARG A 134 -20.61 0.53 -0.30
N LEU A 135 -20.10 -0.32 -1.21
CA LEU A 135 -19.17 -1.38 -0.89
C LEU A 135 -17.82 -0.82 -0.45
N THR A 136 -17.35 0.23 -1.12
CA THR A 136 -16.08 0.87 -0.78
C THR A 136 -16.13 1.53 0.60
N ARG A 137 -17.20 2.24 0.93
CA ARG A 137 -17.37 2.80 2.28
C ARG A 137 -17.46 1.71 3.33
N LEU A 138 -18.18 0.61 3.07
CA LEU A 138 -18.26 -0.51 4.01
C LEU A 138 -16.88 -1.12 4.28
N GLY A 139 -16.12 -1.45 3.22
CA GLY A 139 -14.76 -1.97 3.36
C GLY A 139 -13.81 -0.99 4.04
N ALA A 140 -13.86 0.29 3.68
CA ALA A 140 -13.06 1.32 4.32
C ALA A 140 -13.43 1.52 5.80
N THR A 141 -14.72 1.36 6.17
CA THR A 141 -15.16 1.41 7.57
C THR A 141 -14.55 0.26 8.38
N VAL A 142 -14.52 -0.97 7.85
CA VAL A 142 -13.87 -2.11 8.52
C VAL A 142 -12.39 -1.81 8.77
N LEU A 143 -11.67 -1.34 7.74
CA LEU A 143 -10.26 -0.99 7.86
C LEU A 143 -10.02 0.16 8.86
N THR A 144 -10.88 1.15 8.87
CA THR A 144 -10.80 2.28 9.81
C THR A 144 -11.07 1.82 11.25
N ALA A 145 -12.08 1.00 11.47
CA ALA A 145 -12.41 0.45 12.80
C ALA A 145 -11.26 -0.40 13.35
N THR A 146 -10.64 -1.24 12.50
CA THR A 146 -9.46 -2.03 12.91
C THR A 146 -8.26 -1.14 13.22
N THR A 147 -8.03 -0.07 12.45
CA THR A 147 -6.95 0.90 12.76
C THR A 147 -7.16 1.53 14.14
N VAL A 148 -8.38 2.00 14.43
CA VAL A 148 -8.70 2.59 15.74
C VAL A 148 -8.51 1.55 16.85
N SER A 149 -8.95 0.31 16.63
CA SER A 149 -8.75 -0.80 17.57
C SER A 149 -7.26 -1.06 17.85
N ASP A 150 -6.40 -1.05 16.83
CA ASP A 150 -4.95 -1.24 17.01
C ASP A 150 -4.34 -0.14 17.90
N PHE A 151 -4.69 1.12 17.65
CA PHE A 151 -4.21 2.23 18.50
C PHE A 151 -4.73 2.14 19.92
N LEU A 152 -5.99 1.69 20.13
CA LEU A 152 -6.53 1.46 21.47
C LEU A 152 -5.79 0.33 22.20
N GLN A 153 -5.43 -0.75 21.50
CA GLN A 153 -4.63 -1.83 22.07
C GLN A 153 -3.24 -1.34 22.49
N LEU A 154 -2.55 -0.59 21.62
CA LEU A 154 -1.24 0.00 21.93
C LEU A 154 -1.33 0.96 23.13
N ALA A 155 -2.36 1.77 23.19
CA ALA A 155 -2.60 2.69 24.31
C ALA A 155 -2.89 1.91 25.62
N TYR A 156 -3.70 0.85 25.56
CA TYR A 156 -3.98 -0.02 26.69
C TYR A 156 -2.69 -0.70 27.22
N ASP A 157 -1.87 -1.24 26.32
CA ASP A 157 -0.60 -1.87 26.69
C ASP A 157 0.41 -0.88 27.28
N ALA A 158 0.44 0.35 26.77
CA ALA A 158 1.27 1.42 27.34
C ALA A 158 0.80 1.79 28.77
N ALA A 159 -0.50 1.94 28.98
CA ALA A 159 -1.08 2.21 30.29
C ALA A 159 -0.83 1.07 31.28
N LYS A 160 -0.96 -0.19 30.83
CA LYS A 160 -0.67 -1.37 31.65
C LYS A 160 0.80 -1.43 32.10
N ARG A 161 1.73 -1.16 31.18
CA ARG A 161 3.17 -1.09 31.54
C ARG A 161 3.46 0.03 32.53
N GLY A 162 2.87 1.20 32.37
CA GLY A 162 3.03 2.32 33.29
C GLY A 162 2.45 2.06 34.70
N ALA A 163 1.45 1.19 34.83
CA ALA A 163 0.86 0.82 36.11
C ALA A 163 1.64 -0.30 36.85
N GLN A 164 2.56 -0.97 36.20
CA GLN A 164 3.35 -2.09 36.74
C GLN A 164 4.79 -1.69 37.13
N GLY A 165 5.23 -0.48 36.78
CA GLY A 165 6.53 0.10 37.14
C GLY A 165 6.39 1.13 38.24
#